data_613f53a1e3d8272e7384c2d42a192be0
#
_entry.id   613f53a1e3d8272e7384c2d42a192be0
#
_cell.length_a   1.000
_cell.length_b   1.000
_cell.length_c   1.000
_cell.angle_alpha   90.00
_cell.angle_beta   90.00
_cell.angle_gamma   90.00
#
_symmetry.space_group_name_H-M   'P 1'
#
loop_
_entity.id
_entity.type
_entity.pdbx_description
1 polymer ?
#
loop_
_entity_poly.entity_id
_entity_poly.type
_entity_poly.pdbx_seq_one_letter_code
_entity_poly.pdbx_strand_id
1 'polypeptide(L)'
;VPVLAGLGTLAAMAGAHPASAADLRLIDFAERLVSPEQIKAAGFDGALVYVSELRPGATFDFKPVTREFTDALRANGLHVVSCYQYGKPGWPTPSDFTRGYNGGVADAQTALRLHGAAGGPETAPIFFSVDEGIDLGTWKSAALQWFRGLNSVLGVERTGVYGSNRTCAWAGGDGVIGHSTTPGFRWAWQTKAWSGGEREPTAVLFQTEVVTDTDPGALIDGVHVDVDDVLAADFGQWDLPR
;
A
#
# COMPACT_ATOMS: atom_id res chain seq x y z
N VAL A 1 29.84 -62.38 20.13
CA VAL A 1 29.64 -60.94 20.42
C VAL A 1 28.77 -60.41 19.33
N PRO A 2 27.50 -60.01 19.54
CA PRO A 2 26.68 -59.38 18.48
C PRO A 2 26.87 -57.88 18.50
N VAL A 3 27.07 -57.33 17.30
CA VAL A 3 27.15 -55.90 17.04
C VAL A 3 25.71 -55.38 16.84
N LEU A 4 25.31 -54.45 17.70
CA LEU A 4 24.07 -53.69 17.51
C LEU A 4 24.30 -52.56 16.48
N ALA A 5 23.55 -52.61 15.38
CA ALA A 5 23.45 -51.54 14.42
C ALA A 5 22.38 -50.53 14.91
N GLY A 6 22.79 -49.33 15.23
CA GLY A 6 21.88 -48.25 15.57
C GLY A 6 21.25 -47.64 14.30
N LEU A 7 19.94 -47.72 14.19
CA LEU A 7 19.14 -47.01 13.18
C LEU A 7 18.95 -45.54 13.64
N GLY A 8 19.71 -44.67 13.03
CA GLY A 8 19.50 -43.23 13.17
C GLY A 8 18.31 -42.80 12.30
N THR A 9 17.21 -42.36 12.90
CA THR A 9 16.08 -41.70 12.25
C THR A 9 16.52 -40.29 11.83
N LEU A 10 16.69 -40.06 10.52
CA LEU A 10 16.71 -38.72 9.97
C LEU A 10 15.30 -38.11 10.03
N ALA A 11 15.12 -37.14 10.93
CA ALA A 11 13.95 -36.29 10.87
C ALA A 11 14.11 -35.35 9.66
N ALA A 12 13.29 -35.53 8.65
CA ALA A 12 13.17 -34.60 7.54
C ALA A 12 12.58 -33.28 8.09
N MET A 13 13.39 -32.25 8.18
CA MET A 13 12.91 -30.90 8.36
C MET A 13 12.14 -30.54 7.08
N ALA A 14 10.81 -30.48 7.18
CA ALA A 14 9.97 -29.90 6.14
C ALA A 14 10.32 -28.41 6.10
N GLY A 15 11.13 -28.02 5.14
CA GLY A 15 11.39 -26.61 4.86
C GLY A 15 10.07 -25.98 4.44
N ALA A 16 9.61 -24.99 5.22
CA ALA A 16 8.51 -24.13 4.80
C ALA A 16 8.97 -23.45 3.49
N HIS A 17 8.28 -23.73 2.40
CA HIS A 17 8.47 -22.99 1.16
C HIS A 17 8.04 -21.55 1.45
N PRO A 18 8.84 -20.52 1.06
CA PRO A 18 8.34 -19.16 1.13
C PRO A 18 7.06 -19.08 0.31
N ALA A 19 6.03 -18.43 0.86
CA ALA A 19 4.77 -18.20 0.16
C ALA A 19 5.09 -17.54 -1.19
N SER A 20 4.45 -17.98 -2.26
CA SER A 20 4.51 -17.30 -3.55
C SER A 20 3.92 -15.90 -3.37
N ALA A 21 4.46 -14.88 -4.03
CA ALA A 21 3.89 -13.53 -3.99
C ALA A 21 2.39 -13.50 -4.32
N ALA A 22 1.95 -14.41 -5.16
CA ALA A 22 0.53 -14.58 -5.53
C ALA A 22 -0.38 -15.10 -4.41
N ASP A 23 0.18 -15.52 -3.26
CA ASP A 23 -0.59 -16.02 -2.12
C ASP A 23 -0.68 -15.01 -0.97
N LEU A 24 0.05 -13.90 -1.04
CA LEU A 24 0.05 -12.87 0.00
C LEU A 24 -1.12 -11.91 -0.18
N ARG A 25 -1.76 -11.58 0.95
CA ARG A 25 -2.83 -10.58 1.00
C ARG A 25 -2.58 -9.59 2.12
N LEU A 26 -2.79 -8.33 1.79
CA LEU A 26 -2.73 -7.22 2.73
C LEU A 26 -4.13 -6.68 3.01
N ILE A 27 -4.22 -5.82 4.01
CA ILE A 27 -5.42 -5.03 4.27
C ILE A 27 -5.08 -3.54 4.25
N ASP A 28 -6.06 -2.72 3.91
CA ASP A 28 -6.07 -1.31 4.27
C ASP A 28 -7.37 -0.97 5.00
N PHE A 29 -7.35 0.07 5.84
CA PHE A 29 -8.47 0.40 6.71
C PHE A 29 -8.57 1.91 6.92
N ALA A 30 -9.79 2.39 7.02
CA ALA A 30 -10.10 3.81 7.09
C ALA A 30 -11.10 4.17 8.22
N GLU A 31 -11.30 3.28 9.17
CA GLU A 31 -12.20 3.48 10.31
C GLU A 31 -11.41 3.69 11.61
N ARG A 32 -10.60 2.73 12.00
CA ARG A 32 -9.67 2.78 13.14
C ARG A 32 -8.51 1.81 12.94
N LEU A 33 -7.50 1.87 13.80
CA LEU A 33 -6.41 0.89 13.82
C LEU A 33 -6.96 -0.51 14.09
N VAL A 34 -6.44 -1.48 13.34
CA VAL A 34 -6.73 -2.92 13.51
C VAL A 34 -5.54 -3.57 14.22
N SER A 35 -5.81 -4.34 15.27
CA SER A 35 -4.74 -4.99 16.04
C SER A 35 -3.87 -5.88 15.16
N PRO A 36 -2.52 -5.76 15.21
CA PRO A 36 -1.60 -6.61 14.45
C PRO A 36 -1.80 -8.10 14.68
N GLU A 37 -2.11 -8.50 15.93
CA GLU A 37 -2.40 -9.88 16.29
C GLU A 37 -3.66 -10.40 15.58
N GLN A 38 -4.69 -9.56 15.48
CA GLN A 38 -5.94 -9.91 14.80
C GLN A 38 -5.77 -9.95 13.28
N ILE A 39 -4.95 -9.07 12.69
CA ILE A 39 -4.58 -9.13 11.28
C ILE A 39 -3.93 -10.48 10.97
N LYS A 40 -2.94 -10.88 11.78
CA LYS A 40 -2.25 -12.16 11.64
C LYS A 40 -3.17 -13.35 11.84
N ALA A 41 -4.02 -13.33 12.88
CA ALA A 41 -4.98 -14.38 13.18
C ALA A 41 -6.04 -14.56 12.08
N ALA A 42 -6.40 -13.48 11.38
CA ALA A 42 -7.31 -13.50 10.22
C ALA A 42 -6.65 -14.04 8.94
N GLY A 43 -5.34 -14.34 8.97
CA GLY A 43 -4.61 -14.92 7.84
C GLY A 43 -4.13 -13.91 6.79
N PHE A 44 -4.01 -12.63 7.17
CA PHE A 44 -3.39 -11.61 6.33
C PHE A 44 -1.91 -11.46 6.63
N ASP A 45 -1.16 -10.99 5.65
CA ASP A 45 0.30 -10.95 5.64
C ASP A 45 0.86 -9.56 5.91
N GLY A 46 0.02 -8.53 5.97
CA GLY A 46 0.45 -7.17 6.23
C GLY A 46 -0.65 -6.13 6.08
N ALA A 47 -0.24 -4.86 6.17
CA ALA A 47 -1.14 -3.72 6.05
C ALA A 47 -0.52 -2.55 5.29
N LEU A 48 -1.37 -1.82 4.55
CA LEU A 48 -1.04 -0.49 4.07
C LEU A 48 -1.38 0.53 5.15
N VAL A 49 -0.43 1.41 5.43
CA VAL A 49 -0.51 2.38 6.54
C VAL A 49 -0.38 3.80 6.03
N TYR A 50 -1.14 4.71 6.65
CA TYR A 50 -1.24 6.09 6.18
C TYR A 50 -0.15 6.99 6.75
N VAL A 51 0.75 7.45 5.88
CA VAL A 51 1.78 8.47 6.19
C VAL A 51 1.29 9.87 5.78
N SER A 52 0.06 10.19 6.20
CA SER A 52 -0.60 11.48 5.97
C SER A 52 -1.19 12.05 7.26
N GLU A 53 -1.31 13.36 7.35
CA GLU A 53 -1.97 14.02 8.48
C GLU A 53 -3.47 13.73 8.49
N LEU A 54 -4.08 13.93 9.66
CA LEU A 54 -5.52 13.90 9.80
C LEU A 54 -6.12 15.14 9.14
N ARG A 55 -7.11 14.96 8.25
CA ARG A 55 -7.79 16.09 7.63
C ARG A 55 -8.71 16.81 8.61
N PRO A 56 -8.93 18.13 8.45
CA PRO A 56 -9.84 18.88 9.30
C PRO A 56 -11.25 18.27 9.35
N GLY A 57 -11.81 18.14 10.55
CA GLY A 57 -13.12 17.55 10.77
C GLY A 57 -13.17 16.02 10.86
N ALA A 58 -12.06 15.33 10.59
CA ALA A 58 -11.95 13.89 10.79
C ALA A 58 -11.61 13.57 12.25
N THR A 59 -12.08 12.41 12.72
CA THR A 59 -11.88 11.92 14.09
C THR A 59 -11.23 10.53 14.14
N PHE A 60 -10.63 10.09 13.04
CA PHE A 60 -9.95 8.79 13.00
C PHE A 60 -8.69 8.79 13.86
N ASP A 61 -8.25 7.62 14.28
CA ASP A 61 -7.02 7.41 15.05
C ASP A 61 -5.90 6.73 14.24
N PHE A 62 -6.16 6.34 12.98
CA PHE A 62 -5.22 5.64 12.12
C PHE A 62 -4.28 6.56 11.31
N LYS A 63 -4.44 7.87 11.40
CA LYS A 63 -3.61 8.88 10.71
C LYS A 63 -3.05 9.94 11.68
N PRO A 64 -1.78 10.28 11.55
CA PRO A 64 -0.72 9.52 10.87
C PRO A 64 -0.41 8.22 11.61
N VAL A 65 0.06 7.21 10.88
CA VAL A 65 0.52 5.97 11.51
C VAL A 65 1.72 6.26 12.44
N THR A 66 1.78 5.58 13.57
CA THR A 66 2.86 5.73 14.54
C THR A 66 3.92 4.65 14.40
N ARG A 67 5.14 4.95 14.88
CA ARG A 67 6.22 3.97 14.92
C ARG A 67 5.88 2.76 15.81
N GLU A 68 5.21 2.99 16.93
CA GLU A 68 4.77 1.92 17.82
C GLU A 68 3.91 0.91 17.09
N PHE A 69 2.94 1.38 16.28
CA PHE A 69 2.05 0.51 15.52
C PHE A 69 2.78 -0.25 14.41
N THR A 70 3.67 0.41 13.66
CA THR A 70 4.44 -0.26 12.60
C THR A 70 5.46 -1.26 13.17
N ASP A 71 6.07 -0.97 14.32
CA ASP A 71 6.94 -1.91 15.03
C ASP A 71 6.14 -3.13 15.52
N ALA A 72 4.90 -2.94 15.99
CA ALA A 72 4.01 -4.03 16.38
C ALA A 72 3.59 -4.90 15.17
N LEU A 73 3.27 -4.30 14.01
CA LEU A 73 3.03 -5.05 12.76
C LEU A 73 4.23 -5.95 12.43
N ARG A 74 5.43 -5.37 12.41
CA ARG A 74 6.67 -6.08 12.06
C ARG A 74 7.04 -7.16 13.08
N ALA A 75 6.80 -6.91 14.38
CA ALA A 75 7.00 -7.91 15.44
C ALA A 75 6.07 -9.13 15.28
N ASN A 76 4.90 -8.95 14.69
CA ASN A 76 3.98 -10.04 14.33
C ASN A 76 4.32 -10.69 12.97
N GLY A 77 5.43 -10.31 12.32
CA GLY A 77 5.84 -10.82 11.03
C GLY A 77 4.94 -10.35 9.88
N LEU A 78 4.32 -9.19 10.02
CA LEU A 78 3.46 -8.57 9.01
C LEU A 78 4.24 -7.56 8.18
N HIS A 79 4.00 -7.55 6.87
CA HIS A 79 4.54 -6.56 5.95
C HIS A 79 3.87 -5.21 6.17
N VAL A 80 4.63 -4.13 5.95
CA VAL A 80 4.14 -2.76 6.02
C VAL A 80 4.38 -2.07 4.68
N VAL A 81 3.37 -1.39 4.14
CA VAL A 81 3.44 -0.59 2.92
C VAL A 81 2.90 0.81 3.23
N SER A 82 3.55 1.85 2.74
CA SER A 82 3.13 3.24 2.96
C SER A 82 2.16 3.74 1.90
N CYS A 83 1.08 4.37 2.35
CA CYS A 83 0.19 5.13 1.47
C CYS A 83 -0.06 6.55 2.01
N TYR A 84 -0.42 7.46 1.12
CA TYR A 84 -0.71 8.85 1.43
C TYR A 84 -2.07 9.25 0.87
N GLN A 85 -2.93 9.74 1.76
CA GLN A 85 -4.19 10.38 1.41
C GLN A 85 -4.55 11.37 2.53
N TYR A 86 -4.51 12.66 2.24
CA TYR A 86 -4.92 13.71 3.18
C TYR A 86 -6.35 14.17 2.88
N GLY A 87 -6.59 14.65 1.66
CA GLY A 87 -7.89 15.08 1.18
C GLY A 87 -8.74 13.93 0.62
N LYS A 88 -10.04 14.17 0.51
CA LYS A 88 -11.01 13.21 -0.05
C LYS A 88 -12.19 13.94 -0.69
N PRO A 89 -12.78 13.44 -1.79
CA PRO A 89 -14.02 13.97 -2.34
C PRO A 89 -15.13 14.04 -1.28
N GLY A 90 -15.92 15.10 -1.29
CA GLY A 90 -17.03 15.28 -0.36
C GLY A 90 -16.65 15.78 1.04
N TRP A 91 -15.36 15.98 1.33
CA TRP A 91 -14.86 16.61 2.55
C TRP A 91 -14.49 18.08 2.29
N PRO A 92 -14.39 18.93 3.34
CA PRO A 92 -13.90 20.31 3.19
C PRO A 92 -12.50 20.40 2.54
N THR A 93 -11.67 19.37 2.72
CA THR A 93 -10.38 19.21 2.01
C THR A 93 -10.63 18.32 0.80
N PRO A 94 -10.59 18.86 -0.43
CA PRO A 94 -10.81 18.07 -1.65
C PRO A 94 -9.65 17.09 -1.88
N SER A 95 -9.81 16.21 -2.87
CA SER A 95 -8.78 15.25 -3.28
C SER A 95 -7.42 15.93 -3.49
N ASP A 96 -6.36 15.30 -3.00
CA ASP A 96 -5.02 15.87 -2.91
C ASP A 96 -4.48 16.34 -4.26
N PHE A 97 -4.69 15.56 -5.32
CA PHE A 97 -4.21 15.85 -6.67
C PHE A 97 -4.77 17.17 -7.26
N THR A 98 -5.93 17.65 -6.75
CA THR A 98 -6.55 18.90 -7.21
C THR A 98 -5.71 20.14 -6.89
N ARG A 99 -4.75 20.02 -5.97
CA ARG A 99 -3.82 21.11 -5.60
C ARG A 99 -2.63 21.27 -6.55
N GLY A 100 -2.53 20.43 -7.58
CA GLY A 100 -1.51 20.51 -8.63
C GLY A 100 -0.08 20.42 -8.09
N TYR A 101 0.88 20.98 -8.84
CA TYR A 101 2.32 20.84 -8.55
C TYR A 101 2.71 21.24 -7.12
N ASN A 102 2.31 22.40 -6.67
CA ASN A 102 2.68 22.89 -5.31
C ASN A 102 2.06 22.05 -4.21
N GLY A 103 0.85 21.53 -4.43
CA GLY A 103 0.23 20.54 -3.54
C GLY A 103 1.05 19.27 -3.46
N GLY A 104 1.53 18.76 -4.61
CA GLY A 104 2.40 17.59 -4.67
C GLY A 104 3.71 17.78 -3.90
N VAL A 105 4.36 18.94 -4.02
CA VAL A 105 5.56 19.27 -3.24
C VAL A 105 5.28 19.20 -1.73
N ALA A 106 4.21 19.84 -1.27
CA ALA A 106 3.86 19.87 0.16
C ALA A 106 3.49 18.47 0.69
N ASP A 107 2.76 17.68 -0.10
CA ASP A 107 2.36 16.33 0.26
C ASP A 107 3.55 15.38 0.35
N ALA A 108 4.48 15.46 -0.61
CA ALA A 108 5.70 14.65 -0.58
C ALA A 108 6.57 14.96 0.65
N GLN A 109 6.73 16.24 1.00
CA GLN A 109 7.45 16.64 2.22
C GLN A 109 6.80 16.10 3.48
N THR A 110 5.48 16.16 3.56
CA THR A 110 4.71 15.60 4.68
C THR A 110 4.82 14.10 4.73
N ALA A 111 4.64 13.43 3.60
CA ALA A 111 4.73 11.96 3.49
C ALA A 111 6.10 11.44 3.90
N LEU A 112 7.20 12.06 3.43
CA LEU A 112 8.57 11.68 3.80
C LEU A 112 8.82 11.82 5.29
N ARG A 113 8.40 12.94 5.89
CA ARG A 113 8.55 13.19 7.31
C ARG A 113 7.82 12.14 8.15
N LEU A 114 6.55 11.86 7.80
CA LEU A 114 5.71 10.91 8.54
C LEU A 114 6.15 9.46 8.32
N HIS A 115 6.56 9.11 7.08
CA HIS A 115 7.13 7.81 6.75
C HIS A 115 8.39 7.52 7.60
N GLY A 116 9.32 8.47 7.66
CA GLY A 116 10.53 8.35 8.49
C GLY A 116 10.20 8.28 10.00
N ALA A 117 9.26 9.12 10.48
CA ALA A 117 8.81 9.08 11.88
C ALA A 117 8.20 7.74 12.26
N ALA A 118 7.45 7.12 11.34
CA ALA A 118 6.89 5.78 11.51
C ALA A 118 7.92 4.65 11.37
N GLY A 119 9.17 4.94 11.02
CA GLY A 119 10.25 3.96 10.85
C GLY A 119 10.32 3.34 9.47
N GLY A 120 9.71 3.97 8.47
CA GLY A 120 9.80 3.56 7.08
C GLY A 120 11.21 3.74 6.52
N PRO A 121 11.72 2.79 5.74
CA PRO A 121 13.06 2.85 5.16
C PRO A 121 13.12 3.84 4.00
N GLU A 122 14.26 4.51 3.84
CA GLU A 122 14.47 5.52 2.79
C GLU A 122 14.32 4.98 1.35
N THR A 123 14.38 3.66 1.18
CA THR A 123 14.27 3.01 -0.13
C THR A 123 12.85 2.57 -0.48
N ALA A 124 11.93 2.50 0.49
CA ALA A 124 10.57 2.06 0.22
C ALA A 124 9.75 3.16 -0.51
N PRO A 125 8.92 2.77 -1.49
CA PRO A 125 8.01 3.70 -2.13
C PRO A 125 6.87 4.12 -1.19
N ILE A 126 6.20 5.21 -1.56
CA ILE A 126 4.95 5.67 -0.95
C ILE A 126 3.91 5.75 -2.04
N PHE A 127 2.75 5.11 -1.84
CA PHE A 127 1.64 5.14 -2.78
C PHE A 127 0.74 6.34 -2.51
N PHE A 128 0.61 7.24 -3.48
CA PHE A 128 -0.19 8.44 -3.38
C PHE A 128 -1.57 8.25 -4.02
N SER A 129 -2.61 8.65 -3.31
CA SER A 129 -3.98 8.28 -3.62
C SER A 129 -4.67 9.25 -4.59
N VAL A 130 -5.21 8.68 -5.67
CA VAL A 130 -6.24 9.28 -6.52
C VAL A 130 -7.54 8.50 -6.26
N ASP A 131 -8.22 8.85 -5.15
CA ASP A 131 -9.34 8.10 -4.58
C ASP A 131 -10.68 8.50 -5.22
N GLU A 132 -10.71 8.55 -6.53
CA GLU A 132 -11.91 8.78 -7.34
C GLU A 132 -11.70 8.40 -8.82
N GLY A 133 -12.80 8.18 -9.53
CA GLY A 133 -12.75 7.96 -10.98
C GLY A 133 -12.56 9.27 -11.73
N ILE A 134 -11.40 9.47 -12.31
CA ILE A 134 -11.08 10.66 -13.09
C ILE A 134 -10.98 10.35 -14.60
N ASP A 135 -11.16 11.36 -15.43
CA ASP A 135 -10.92 11.28 -16.86
C ASP A 135 -9.48 11.71 -17.23
N LEU A 136 -9.10 11.50 -18.50
CA LEU A 136 -7.78 11.85 -19.00
C LEU A 136 -7.52 13.37 -18.96
N GLY A 137 -8.57 14.20 -19.11
CA GLY A 137 -8.45 15.66 -19.00
C GLY A 137 -8.06 16.08 -17.60
N THR A 138 -8.73 15.55 -16.58
CA THR A 138 -8.44 15.76 -15.16
C THR A 138 -7.06 15.20 -14.80
N TRP A 139 -6.71 14.01 -15.31
CA TRP A 139 -5.37 13.46 -15.15
C TRP A 139 -4.31 14.45 -15.62
N LYS A 140 -4.38 14.91 -16.87
CA LYS A 140 -3.37 15.80 -17.47
C LYS A 140 -3.31 17.19 -16.83
N SER A 141 -4.46 17.76 -16.51
CA SER A 141 -4.54 19.15 -16.01
C SER A 141 -4.23 19.27 -14.52
N ALA A 142 -4.50 18.25 -13.71
CA ALA A 142 -4.38 18.30 -12.26
C ALA A 142 -3.49 17.18 -11.70
N ALA A 143 -3.87 15.92 -11.84
CA ALA A 143 -3.19 14.81 -11.19
C ALA A 143 -1.74 14.65 -11.67
N LEU A 144 -1.46 14.72 -12.97
CA LEU A 144 -0.10 14.67 -13.50
C LEU A 144 0.78 15.79 -12.94
N GLN A 145 0.24 16.99 -12.75
CA GLN A 145 1.01 18.10 -12.17
C GLN A 145 1.31 17.84 -10.69
N TRP A 146 0.36 17.27 -9.96
CA TRP A 146 0.55 16.86 -8.57
C TRP A 146 1.65 15.79 -8.45
N PHE A 147 1.63 14.75 -9.29
CA PHE A 147 2.69 13.74 -9.34
C PHE A 147 4.06 14.32 -9.69
N ARG A 148 4.13 15.31 -10.59
CA ARG A 148 5.39 16.03 -10.87
C ARG A 148 5.92 16.77 -9.65
N GLY A 149 5.02 17.34 -8.85
CA GLY A 149 5.35 17.94 -7.56
C GLY A 149 5.88 16.92 -6.57
N LEU A 150 5.22 15.76 -6.45
CA LEU A 150 5.69 14.63 -5.62
C LEU A 150 7.11 14.20 -6.03
N ASN A 151 7.34 14.01 -7.33
CA ASN A 151 8.62 13.56 -7.86
C ASN A 151 9.77 14.57 -7.63
N SER A 152 9.47 15.87 -7.56
CA SER A 152 10.49 16.89 -7.29
C SER A 152 11.10 16.79 -5.88
N VAL A 153 10.41 16.11 -4.97
CA VAL A 153 10.85 15.93 -3.57
C VAL A 153 11.25 14.49 -3.30
N LEU A 154 10.42 13.53 -3.73
CA LEU A 154 10.56 12.11 -3.41
C LEU A 154 11.45 11.35 -4.40
N GLY A 155 11.55 11.83 -5.64
CA GLY A 155 12.06 11.08 -6.78
C GLY A 155 11.00 10.16 -7.38
N VAL A 156 11.14 9.88 -8.68
CA VAL A 156 10.23 8.97 -9.40
C VAL A 156 10.31 7.57 -8.81
N GLU A 157 11.51 7.11 -8.47
CA GLU A 157 11.80 5.74 -7.99
C GLU A 157 11.01 5.39 -6.72
N ARG A 158 10.65 6.36 -5.91
CA ARG A 158 9.92 6.16 -4.65
C ARG A 158 8.46 6.60 -4.72
N THR A 159 8.01 7.11 -5.86
CA THR A 159 6.63 7.55 -6.04
C THR A 159 5.79 6.40 -6.58
N GLY A 160 4.75 6.05 -5.86
CA GLY A 160 3.71 5.10 -6.28
C GLY A 160 2.35 5.78 -6.44
N VAL A 161 1.44 5.14 -7.15
CA VAL A 161 0.06 5.60 -7.36
C VAL A 161 -0.94 4.58 -6.82
N TYR A 162 -1.99 5.05 -6.13
CA TYR A 162 -3.24 4.32 -5.92
C TYR A 162 -4.33 4.94 -6.79
N GLY A 163 -5.14 4.08 -7.44
CA GLY A 163 -6.28 4.56 -8.23
C GLY A 163 -6.87 3.50 -9.14
N SER A 164 -7.73 3.93 -10.07
CA SER A 164 -8.30 3.04 -11.09
C SER A 164 -7.23 2.46 -12.01
N ASN A 165 -7.60 1.42 -12.79
CA ASN A 165 -6.73 0.86 -13.83
C ASN A 165 -6.19 1.93 -14.77
N ARG A 166 -7.04 2.88 -15.21
CA ARG A 166 -6.64 3.97 -16.10
C ARG A 166 -5.69 4.95 -15.45
N THR A 167 -5.93 5.31 -14.18
CA THR A 167 -5.04 6.18 -13.41
C THR A 167 -3.65 5.55 -13.29
N CYS A 168 -3.59 4.27 -12.95
CA CYS A 168 -2.34 3.51 -12.87
C CYS A 168 -1.62 3.45 -14.24
N ALA A 169 -2.36 3.16 -15.32
CA ALA A 169 -1.81 3.12 -16.67
C ALA A 169 -1.25 4.49 -17.12
N TRP A 170 -1.95 5.59 -16.84
CA TRP A 170 -1.48 6.94 -17.17
C TRP A 170 -0.25 7.31 -16.36
N ALA A 171 -0.22 7.00 -15.06
CA ALA A 171 0.94 7.28 -14.21
C ALA A 171 2.20 6.54 -14.70
N GLY A 172 2.02 5.29 -15.10
CA GLY A 172 3.10 4.50 -15.72
C GLY A 172 3.52 5.04 -17.08
N GLY A 173 2.55 5.39 -17.93
CA GLY A 173 2.80 5.91 -19.30
C GLY A 173 3.49 7.28 -19.31
N ASP A 174 3.12 8.16 -18.38
CA ASP A 174 3.74 9.49 -18.23
C ASP A 174 5.05 9.47 -17.42
N GLY A 175 5.47 8.29 -16.92
CA GLY A 175 6.74 8.10 -16.22
C GLY A 175 6.83 8.82 -14.87
N VAL A 176 5.70 8.99 -14.16
CA VAL A 176 5.67 9.70 -12.88
C VAL A 176 5.63 8.78 -11.66
N ILE A 177 5.68 7.46 -11.89
CA ILE A 177 5.83 6.43 -10.84
C ILE A 177 7.04 5.54 -11.12
N GLY A 178 7.64 5.02 -10.06
CA GLY A 178 8.81 4.17 -10.14
C GLY A 178 8.49 2.72 -10.49
N HIS A 179 9.55 1.93 -10.51
CA HIS A 179 9.51 0.51 -10.85
C HIS A 179 9.79 -0.35 -9.63
N SER A 180 9.07 -1.48 -9.56
CA SER A 180 9.42 -2.59 -8.69
C SER A 180 10.75 -3.22 -9.14
N THR A 181 11.48 -3.83 -8.22
CA THR A 181 12.60 -4.70 -8.56
C THR A 181 12.14 -6.02 -9.18
N THR A 182 10.83 -6.34 -9.07
CA THR A 182 10.22 -7.43 -9.84
C THR A 182 10.03 -6.97 -11.29
N PRO A 183 10.68 -7.62 -12.28
CA PRO A 183 10.62 -7.19 -13.67
C PRO A 183 9.20 -7.10 -14.22
N GLY A 184 8.90 -6.01 -14.93
CA GLY A 184 7.58 -5.77 -15.54
C GLY A 184 6.57 -5.07 -14.64
N PHE A 185 6.89 -4.85 -13.37
CA PHE A 185 6.00 -4.20 -12.42
C PHE A 185 6.43 -2.78 -12.09
N ARG A 186 5.44 -1.94 -11.74
CA ARG A 186 5.60 -0.53 -11.34
C ARG A 186 4.94 -0.30 -9.99
N TRP A 187 5.28 0.80 -9.32
CA TRP A 187 4.63 1.20 -8.08
C TRP A 187 3.19 1.68 -8.35
N ALA A 188 2.33 0.75 -8.79
CA ALA A 188 0.91 0.95 -8.98
C ALA A 188 0.13 0.01 -8.03
N TRP A 189 -0.77 0.61 -7.27
CA TRP A 189 -1.77 -0.06 -6.44
C TRP A 189 -3.12 0.23 -7.05
N GLN A 190 -3.63 -0.73 -7.80
CA GLN A 190 -4.92 -0.59 -8.49
C GLN A 190 -6.07 -0.98 -7.56
N THR A 191 -7.11 -0.13 -7.50
CA THR A 191 -8.40 -0.53 -6.91
C THR A 191 -9.34 -1.12 -7.97
N LYS A 192 -10.25 -2.04 -7.57
CA LYS A 192 -11.36 -2.49 -8.41
C LYS A 192 -12.37 -1.38 -8.68
N ALA A 193 -12.49 -0.42 -7.76
CA ALA A 193 -13.37 0.73 -7.91
C ALA A 193 -12.96 1.55 -9.14
N TRP A 194 -13.93 2.06 -9.87
CA TRP A 194 -13.75 2.87 -11.10
C TRP A 194 -12.97 2.20 -12.22
N SER A 195 -12.62 0.93 -12.09
CA SER A 195 -11.80 0.17 -13.06
C SER A 195 -12.62 -0.56 -14.11
N GLY A 196 -13.95 -0.65 -13.95
CA GLY A 196 -14.82 -1.28 -14.95
C GLY A 196 -14.52 -2.77 -15.21
N GLY A 197 -13.88 -3.47 -14.25
CA GLY A 197 -13.44 -4.85 -14.40
C GLY A 197 -12.07 -5.01 -15.09
N GLU A 198 -11.49 -3.91 -15.56
CA GLU A 198 -10.19 -3.92 -16.24
C GLU A 198 -9.02 -4.00 -15.23
N ARG A 199 -7.89 -4.55 -15.69
CA ARG A 199 -6.66 -4.71 -14.89
C ARG A 199 -5.50 -3.95 -15.54
N GLU A 200 -4.71 -3.27 -14.70
CA GLU A 200 -3.40 -2.74 -15.08
C GLU A 200 -2.32 -3.82 -14.83
N PRO A 201 -1.75 -4.42 -15.87
CA PRO A 201 -0.88 -5.58 -15.73
C PRO A 201 0.44 -5.29 -15.02
N THR A 202 0.84 -4.03 -14.91
CA THR A 202 2.09 -3.62 -14.26
C THR A 202 1.91 -3.29 -12.77
N ALA A 203 0.69 -3.37 -12.23
CA ALA A 203 0.41 -3.07 -10.83
C ALA A 203 1.01 -4.13 -9.89
N VAL A 204 1.65 -3.68 -8.81
CA VAL A 204 2.20 -4.56 -7.75
C VAL A 204 1.17 -4.99 -6.73
N LEU A 205 0.08 -4.22 -6.58
CA LEU A 205 -1.03 -4.47 -5.65
C LEU A 205 -2.37 -4.27 -6.36
N PHE A 206 -3.34 -5.07 -5.97
CA PHE A 206 -4.73 -4.94 -6.44
C PHE A 206 -5.71 -5.05 -5.29
N GLN A 207 -6.44 -3.98 -5.03
CA GLN A 207 -7.51 -3.94 -4.05
C GLN A 207 -8.73 -4.66 -4.61
N THR A 208 -8.97 -5.87 -4.09
CA THR A 208 -10.01 -6.81 -4.54
C THR A 208 -11.33 -6.63 -3.83
N GLU A 209 -11.28 -6.24 -2.55
CA GLU A 209 -12.44 -5.91 -1.75
C GLU A 209 -12.35 -4.45 -1.32
N VAL A 210 -13.44 -3.72 -1.51
CA VAL A 210 -13.57 -2.31 -1.14
C VAL A 210 -14.81 -2.18 -0.29
N VAL A 211 -14.66 -1.66 0.92
CA VAL A 211 -15.77 -1.40 1.84
C VAL A 211 -16.71 -0.37 1.23
N THR A 212 -17.97 -0.74 1.09
CA THR A 212 -19.04 0.10 0.57
C THR A 212 -20.31 -0.04 1.42
N ASP A 213 -21.30 0.81 1.21
CA ASP A 213 -22.59 0.71 1.91
C ASP A 213 -23.34 -0.62 1.65
N THR A 214 -23.02 -1.31 0.54
CA THR A 214 -23.66 -2.56 0.11
C THR A 214 -22.75 -3.79 0.23
N ASP A 215 -21.45 -3.59 0.38
CA ASP A 215 -20.44 -4.64 0.57
C ASP A 215 -19.53 -4.22 1.74
N PRO A 216 -19.71 -4.82 2.92
CA PRO A 216 -18.98 -4.39 4.11
C PRO A 216 -17.51 -4.82 4.11
N GLY A 217 -17.05 -5.61 3.10
CA GLY A 217 -15.69 -6.14 3.06
C GLY A 217 -15.41 -7.18 4.15
N ALA A 218 -14.14 -7.46 4.40
CA ALA A 218 -13.71 -8.34 5.48
C ALA A 218 -13.86 -7.64 6.84
N LEU A 219 -14.25 -8.40 7.87
CA LEU A 219 -14.39 -7.90 9.23
C LEU A 219 -13.24 -8.44 10.09
N ILE A 220 -12.36 -7.57 10.59
CA ILE A 220 -11.24 -7.92 11.46
C ILE A 220 -11.25 -7.00 12.67
N ASP A 221 -11.20 -7.58 13.88
CA ASP A 221 -11.20 -6.83 15.14
C ASP A 221 -12.38 -5.83 15.24
N GLY A 222 -13.53 -6.18 14.65
CA GLY A 222 -14.71 -5.30 14.59
C GLY A 222 -14.57 -4.11 13.64
N VAL A 223 -13.57 -4.11 12.74
CA VAL A 223 -13.35 -3.10 11.70
C VAL A 223 -13.59 -3.72 10.34
N HIS A 224 -14.34 -3.03 9.50
CA HIS A 224 -14.43 -3.38 8.09
C HIS A 224 -13.19 -2.87 7.35
N VAL A 225 -12.52 -3.77 6.63
CA VAL A 225 -11.26 -3.50 5.94
C VAL A 225 -11.36 -3.80 4.46
N ASP A 226 -10.61 -3.06 3.67
CA ASP A 226 -10.35 -3.38 2.28
C ASP A 226 -9.29 -4.49 2.19
N VAL A 227 -9.30 -5.27 1.10
CA VAL A 227 -8.37 -6.38 0.91
C VAL A 227 -7.58 -6.20 -0.38
N ASP A 228 -6.28 -6.43 -0.30
CA ASP A 228 -5.33 -6.24 -1.37
C ASP A 228 -4.58 -7.53 -1.70
N ASP A 229 -4.67 -7.98 -2.94
CA ASP A 229 -3.84 -9.05 -3.48
C ASP A 229 -2.44 -8.51 -3.83
N VAL A 230 -1.40 -9.24 -3.45
CA VAL A 230 -0.02 -8.96 -3.84
C VAL A 230 0.28 -9.61 -5.18
N LEU A 231 0.75 -8.83 -6.16
CA LEU A 231 0.97 -9.27 -7.54
C LEU A 231 2.45 -9.41 -7.91
N ALA A 232 3.36 -8.90 -7.09
CA ALA A 232 4.79 -8.90 -7.33
C ALA A 232 5.58 -9.25 -6.07
N ALA A 233 6.74 -9.87 -6.20
CA ALA A 233 7.60 -10.21 -5.05
C ALA A 233 8.10 -8.96 -4.31
N ASP A 234 8.40 -7.89 -5.06
CA ASP A 234 8.63 -6.56 -4.52
C ASP A 234 7.40 -5.70 -4.79
N PHE A 235 6.54 -5.54 -3.78
CA PHE A 235 5.31 -4.76 -3.83
C PHE A 235 5.39 -3.43 -3.05
N GLY A 236 6.62 -3.02 -2.64
CA GLY A 236 6.84 -1.79 -1.89
C GLY A 236 6.90 -1.96 -0.39
N GLN A 237 6.95 -3.20 0.11
CA GLN A 237 7.07 -3.52 1.53
C GLN A 237 8.38 -2.99 2.15
N TRP A 238 8.31 -2.62 3.42
CA TRP A 238 9.45 -2.01 4.13
C TRP A 238 10.61 -2.96 4.43
N ASP A 239 10.34 -4.24 4.54
CA ASP A 239 11.29 -5.28 4.91
C ASP A 239 12.10 -5.86 3.76
N LEU A 240 11.90 -5.37 2.53
CA LEU A 240 12.71 -5.72 1.38
C LEU A 240 13.82 -4.69 1.17
N PRO A 241 15.11 -5.08 1.24
CA PRO A 241 16.22 -4.20 0.86
C PRO A 241 16.18 -3.85 -0.63
N ARG A 242 16.40 -2.57 -0.97
CA ARG A 242 16.42 -2.03 -2.36
C ARG A 242 17.67 -1.19 -2.58
#